data_e0ab15fd39c13c549263db8a525ef78b
#
_entry.id   e0ab15fd39c13c549263db8a525ef78b
#
_cell.length_a   1.000
_cell.length_b   1.000
_cell.length_c   1.000
_cell.angle_alpha   90.00
_cell.angle_beta   90.00
_cell.angle_gamma   90.00
#
_symmetry.space_group_name_H-M   'P 1'
#
loop_
_entity.id
_entity.type
_entity.pdbx_description
1 polymer ?
#
loop_
_entity_poly.entity_id
_entity_poly.type
_entity_poly.pdbx_seq_one_letter_code
_entity_poly.pdbx_strand_id
1 'polypeptide(L)'
;MTEYEFTLADRVAKIKSINELYNLENNAYISFSGGKDSTVLSALIDIALPGNKIPRVFINTGIEYKAITDFIKEVEKNDSRLQIIQPSQNIRQMLQEQGYPMKSKEHSNKLAIYQRNGDCKVSNDYLGKGERKIYLCPSKLRYQFSPDFKIKVSDRCCHKLKKEPAEKWAKENNRFITMTGMRQDEGGSRQALKSCTVFYDKDNKKLRKFHPLFVVDENWINQFITANNI
;
A
#
# COMPACT_ATOMS: atom_id res chain seq x y z
N MET A 1 -0.77 10.70 -32.17
CA MET A 1 -0.50 10.14 -30.85
C MET A 1 -1.54 10.71 -29.90
N THR A 2 -2.36 9.85 -29.34
CA THR A 2 -3.39 10.23 -28.34
C THR A 2 -2.74 10.56 -26.99
N GLU A 3 -3.46 11.19 -26.09
CA GLU A 3 -3.01 11.45 -24.72
C GLU A 3 -2.67 10.14 -23.98
N TYR A 4 -3.47 9.10 -24.21
CA TYR A 4 -3.21 7.76 -23.69
C TYR A 4 -1.86 7.19 -24.17
N GLU A 5 -1.61 7.24 -25.48
CA GLU A 5 -0.35 6.72 -26.06
C GLU A 5 0.86 7.52 -25.58
N PHE A 6 0.73 8.85 -25.47
CA PHE A 6 1.79 9.71 -24.94
C PHE A 6 2.11 9.34 -23.49
N THR A 7 1.10 9.20 -22.65
CA THR A 7 1.28 8.83 -21.24
C THR A 7 1.87 7.44 -21.10
N LEU A 8 1.45 6.47 -21.93
CA LEU A 8 2.03 5.13 -21.96
C LEU A 8 3.53 5.18 -22.29
N ALA A 9 3.90 5.91 -23.36
CA ALA A 9 5.29 6.05 -23.77
C ALA A 9 6.15 6.69 -22.67
N ASP A 10 5.63 7.74 -22.02
CA ASP A 10 6.30 8.41 -20.90
C ASP A 10 6.50 7.46 -19.71
N ARG A 11 5.48 6.68 -19.33
CA ARG A 11 5.61 5.72 -18.23
C ARG A 11 6.61 4.62 -18.55
N VAL A 12 6.59 4.09 -19.78
CA VAL A 12 7.55 3.10 -20.24
C VAL A 12 8.98 3.67 -20.19
N ALA A 13 9.19 4.87 -20.73
CA ALA A 13 10.50 5.54 -20.68
C ALA A 13 10.98 5.77 -19.24
N LYS A 14 10.07 6.19 -18.35
CA LYS A 14 10.39 6.38 -16.93
C LYS A 14 10.80 5.08 -16.23
N ILE A 15 10.10 3.97 -16.51
CA ILE A 15 10.45 2.67 -15.94
C ILE A 15 11.83 2.22 -16.42
N LYS A 16 12.13 2.37 -17.71
CA LYS A 16 13.44 2.03 -18.29
C LYS A 16 14.56 2.83 -17.65
N SER A 17 14.40 4.15 -17.54
CA SER A 17 15.37 5.04 -16.91
C SER A 17 15.63 4.68 -15.43
N ILE A 18 14.56 4.38 -14.67
CA ILE A 18 14.72 3.95 -13.27
C ILE A 18 15.36 2.57 -13.18
N ASN A 19 15.09 1.66 -14.13
CA ASN A 19 15.76 0.36 -14.18
C ASN A 19 17.26 0.49 -14.45
N GLU A 20 17.66 1.35 -15.37
CA GLU A 20 19.09 1.64 -15.65
C GLU A 20 19.82 2.18 -14.42
N LEU A 21 19.18 3.07 -13.66
CA LEU A 21 19.79 3.69 -12.48
C LEU A 21 19.82 2.79 -11.25
N TYR A 22 18.81 1.93 -11.06
CA TYR A 22 18.61 1.23 -9.78
C TYR A 22 18.51 -0.29 -9.94
N ASN A 23 18.64 -0.84 -11.15
CA ASN A 23 18.56 -2.26 -11.43
C ASN A 23 17.33 -2.91 -10.78
N LEU A 24 16.13 -2.49 -11.24
CA LEU A 24 14.85 -2.94 -10.68
C LEU A 24 14.72 -4.47 -10.73
N GLU A 25 15.26 -5.11 -11.74
CA GLU A 25 15.17 -6.57 -11.92
C GLU A 25 15.80 -7.34 -10.74
N ASN A 26 16.89 -6.83 -10.19
CA ASN A 26 17.58 -7.46 -9.06
C ASN A 26 17.20 -6.87 -7.70
N ASN A 27 16.73 -5.62 -7.65
CA ASN A 27 16.56 -4.86 -6.41
C ASN A 27 15.10 -4.58 -6.06
N ALA A 28 14.16 -4.77 -7.00
CA ALA A 28 12.77 -4.43 -6.78
C ALA A 28 11.83 -5.64 -6.70
N TYR A 29 10.64 -5.40 -6.16
CA TYR A 29 9.48 -6.28 -6.26
C TYR A 29 8.21 -5.45 -6.43
N ILE A 30 7.19 -6.04 -7.05
CA ILE A 30 5.86 -5.46 -7.15
C ILE A 30 5.05 -5.90 -5.93
N SER A 31 4.54 -4.95 -5.13
CA SER A 31 3.51 -5.22 -4.12
C SER A 31 2.19 -5.47 -4.85
N PHE A 32 1.90 -6.73 -5.11
CA PHE A 32 0.77 -7.19 -5.91
C PHE A 32 -0.41 -7.48 -5.02
N SER A 33 -1.52 -6.75 -5.18
CA SER A 33 -2.72 -6.93 -4.34
C SER A 33 -3.83 -7.73 -5.02
N GLY A 34 -3.69 -8.07 -6.30
CA GLY A 34 -4.75 -8.65 -7.11
C GLY A 34 -5.86 -7.64 -7.51
N GLY A 35 -5.73 -6.38 -7.09
CA GLY A 35 -6.62 -5.32 -7.53
C GLY A 35 -6.13 -4.69 -8.85
N LYS A 36 -7.04 -3.97 -9.54
CA LYS A 36 -6.81 -3.45 -10.91
C LYS A 36 -5.50 -2.67 -11.05
N ASP A 37 -5.18 -1.74 -10.14
CA ASP A 37 -4.00 -0.90 -10.26
C ASP A 37 -2.69 -1.71 -10.14
N SER A 38 -2.67 -2.74 -9.28
CA SER A 38 -1.51 -3.62 -9.16
C SER A 38 -1.35 -4.55 -10.38
N THR A 39 -2.46 -4.92 -11.00
CA THR A 39 -2.47 -5.73 -12.23
C THR A 39 -1.99 -4.90 -13.43
N VAL A 40 -2.50 -3.67 -13.57
CA VAL A 40 -2.02 -2.70 -14.57
C VAL A 40 -0.53 -2.40 -14.37
N LEU A 41 -0.08 -2.19 -13.12
CA LEU A 41 1.34 -2.01 -12.84
C LEU A 41 2.17 -3.20 -13.31
N SER A 42 1.74 -4.43 -13.02
CA SER A 42 2.44 -5.64 -13.45
C SER A 42 2.58 -5.71 -14.98
N ALA A 43 1.48 -5.48 -15.71
CA ALA A 43 1.47 -5.48 -17.17
C ALA A 43 2.32 -4.34 -17.76
N LEU A 44 2.26 -3.13 -17.16
CA LEU A 44 3.08 -2.00 -17.59
C LEU A 44 4.59 -2.27 -17.42
N ILE A 45 4.98 -2.95 -16.33
CA ILE A 45 6.37 -3.39 -16.14
C ILE A 45 6.77 -4.41 -17.21
N ASP A 46 5.88 -5.33 -17.58
CA ASP A 46 6.16 -6.31 -18.64
C ASP A 46 6.31 -5.66 -20.02
N ILE A 47 5.54 -4.62 -20.31
CA ILE A 47 5.69 -3.81 -21.52
C ILE A 47 7.03 -3.04 -21.52
N ALA A 48 7.37 -2.43 -20.39
CA ALA A 48 8.59 -1.60 -20.29
C ALA A 48 9.87 -2.44 -20.26
N LEU A 49 9.84 -3.61 -19.62
CA LEU A 49 10.97 -4.51 -19.40
C LEU A 49 10.59 -5.95 -19.83
N PRO A 50 10.51 -6.22 -21.12
CA PRO A 50 10.12 -7.54 -21.64
C PRO A 50 11.02 -8.65 -21.08
N GLY A 51 10.42 -9.75 -20.63
CA GLY A 51 11.15 -10.89 -20.08
C GLY A 51 11.70 -10.69 -18.67
N ASN A 52 11.34 -9.58 -17.98
CA ASN A 52 11.81 -9.33 -16.62
C ASN A 52 11.39 -10.43 -15.64
N LYS A 53 12.22 -10.63 -14.62
CA LYS A 53 12.00 -11.60 -13.55
C LYS A 53 11.65 -10.95 -12.20
N ILE A 54 11.12 -9.73 -12.23
CA ILE A 54 10.75 -8.98 -11.02
C ILE A 54 9.63 -9.73 -10.28
N PRO A 55 9.79 -10.08 -9.01
CA PRO A 55 8.77 -10.80 -8.26
C PRO A 55 7.48 -9.97 -8.07
N ARG A 56 6.33 -10.65 -8.15
CA ARG A 56 5.01 -10.15 -7.76
C ARG A 56 4.68 -10.74 -6.41
N VAL A 57 4.65 -9.91 -5.38
CA VAL A 57 4.48 -10.39 -4.00
C VAL A 57 3.07 -10.07 -3.53
N PHE A 58 2.28 -11.12 -3.34
CA PHE A 58 0.93 -11.06 -2.77
C PHE A 58 0.95 -11.49 -1.32
N ILE A 59 0.33 -10.71 -0.44
CA ILE A 59 0.22 -11.02 0.98
C ILE A 59 -1.18 -11.56 1.24
N ASN A 60 -1.27 -12.87 1.48
CA ASN A 60 -2.53 -13.51 1.84
C ASN A 60 -2.77 -13.35 3.35
N THR A 61 -3.58 -12.38 3.74
CA THR A 61 -3.93 -12.12 5.15
C THR A 61 -5.05 -13.04 5.66
N GLY A 62 -5.70 -13.79 4.76
CA GLY A 62 -6.83 -14.66 5.07
C GLY A 62 -8.19 -13.95 5.15
N ILE A 63 -8.25 -12.66 4.82
CA ILE A 63 -9.47 -11.85 4.83
C ILE A 63 -9.73 -11.13 3.49
N GLU A 64 -9.03 -11.54 2.45
CA GLU A 64 -9.27 -11.04 1.09
C GLU A 64 -10.64 -11.52 0.57
N TYR A 65 -11.26 -10.71 -0.29
CA TYR A 65 -12.46 -11.13 -1.00
C TYR A 65 -12.19 -12.40 -1.83
N LYS A 66 -13.18 -13.28 -1.91
CA LYS A 66 -13.08 -14.54 -2.67
C LYS A 66 -12.63 -14.28 -4.11
N ALA A 67 -13.18 -13.26 -4.78
CA ALA A 67 -12.78 -12.91 -6.14
C ALA A 67 -11.28 -12.60 -6.27
N ILE A 68 -10.68 -11.93 -5.29
CA ILE A 68 -9.22 -11.66 -5.27
C ILE A 68 -8.44 -12.96 -5.10
N THR A 69 -8.85 -13.82 -4.17
CA THR A 69 -8.14 -15.09 -3.95
C THR A 69 -8.24 -16.04 -5.13
N ASP A 70 -9.38 -16.07 -5.82
CA ASP A 70 -9.58 -16.88 -7.02
C ASP A 70 -8.71 -16.34 -8.18
N PHE A 71 -8.68 -15.01 -8.37
CA PHE A 71 -7.80 -14.36 -9.36
C PHE A 71 -6.31 -14.62 -9.08
N ILE A 72 -5.87 -14.52 -7.82
CA ILE A 72 -4.48 -14.80 -7.44
C ILE A 72 -4.09 -16.24 -7.77
N LYS A 73 -4.97 -17.22 -7.54
CA LYS A 73 -4.73 -18.62 -7.91
C LYS A 73 -4.61 -18.83 -9.43
N GLU A 74 -5.35 -18.05 -10.21
CA GLU A 74 -5.22 -18.06 -11.67
C GLU A 74 -3.90 -17.46 -12.12
N VAL A 75 -3.51 -16.30 -11.56
CA VAL A 75 -2.21 -15.69 -11.84
C VAL A 75 -1.06 -16.62 -11.43
N GLU A 76 -1.15 -17.31 -10.29
CA GLU A 76 -0.12 -18.25 -9.81
C GLU A 76 0.16 -19.38 -10.81
N LYS A 77 -0.87 -19.86 -11.51
CA LYS A 77 -0.71 -20.90 -12.54
C LYS A 77 0.00 -20.40 -13.79
N ASN A 78 -0.14 -19.11 -14.11
CA ASN A 78 0.29 -18.53 -15.37
C ASN A 78 1.55 -17.65 -15.26
N ASP A 79 1.89 -17.17 -14.07
CA ASP A 79 3.07 -16.32 -13.82
C ASP A 79 3.90 -16.87 -12.65
N SER A 80 5.00 -17.54 -12.99
CA SER A 80 5.93 -18.11 -12.00
C SER A 80 6.64 -17.08 -11.12
N ARG A 81 6.53 -15.78 -11.44
CA ARG A 81 7.08 -14.67 -10.66
C ARG A 81 6.19 -14.30 -9.46
N LEU A 82 4.93 -14.78 -9.43
CA LEU A 82 4.04 -14.55 -8.31
C LEU A 82 4.51 -15.34 -7.09
N GLN A 83 4.64 -14.64 -5.97
CA GLN A 83 4.97 -15.23 -4.69
C GLN A 83 3.90 -14.88 -3.67
N ILE A 84 3.27 -15.90 -3.12
CA ILE A 84 2.22 -15.76 -2.10
C ILE A 84 2.87 -15.94 -0.73
N ILE A 85 2.82 -14.88 0.08
CA ILE A 85 3.35 -14.89 1.44
C ILE A 85 2.23 -14.71 2.46
N GLN A 86 2.44 -15.24 3.66
CA GLN A 86 1.48 -15.13 4.75
C GLN A 86 2.08 -14.33 5.91
N PRO A 87 1.25 -13.59 6.66
CA PRO A 87 1.67 -13.00 7.92
C PRO A 87 2.12 -14.08 8.92
N SER A 88 3.01 -13.73 9.83
CA SER A 88 3.46 -14.61 10.93
C SER A 88 2.33 -14.99 11.90
N GLN A 89 1.28 -14.19 11.93
CA GLN A 89 0.09 -14.39 12.76
C GLN A 89 -1.16 -14.31 11.89
N ASN A 90 -2.15 -15.18 12.16
CA ASN A 90 -3.46 -15.03 11.55
C ASN A 90 -4.21 -13.83 12.16
N ILE A 91 -5.27 -13.37 11.48
CA ILE A 91 -6.02 -12.18 11.92
C ILE A 91 -6.62 -12.34 13.32
N ARG A 92 -7.10 -13.54 13.69
CA ARG A 92 -7.70 -13.79 15.00
C ARG A 92 -6.67 -13.59 16.12
N GLN A 93 -5.50 -14.17 15.97
CA GLN A 93 -4.39 -14.00 16.92
C GLN A 93 -3.98 -12.53 17.02
N MET A 94 -3.83 -11.87 15.88
CA MET A 94 -3.47 -10.45 15.83
C MET A 94 -4.49 -9.57 16.56
N LEU A 95 -5.80 -9.81 16.37
CA LEU A 95 -6.85 -9.05 17.05
C LEU A 95 -6.86 -9.30 18.57
N GLN A 96 -6.62 -10.53 19.00
CA GLN A 96 -6.55 -10.89 20.42
C GLN A 96 -5.35 -10.23 21.11
N GLU A 97 -4.19 -10.25 20.47
CA GLU A 97 -2.95 -9.73 21.05
C GLU A 97 -2.84 -8.21 20.96
N GLN A 98 -3.14 -7.65 19.79
CA GLN A 98 -2.92 -6.22 19.52
C GLN A 98 -4.14 -5.34 19.80
N GLY A 99 -5.34 -5.89 19.69
CA GLY A 99 -6.61 -5.16 19.77
C GLY A 99 -7.28 -4.97 18.40
N TYR A 100 -8.48 -4.42 18.43
CA TYR A 100 -9.38 -4.31 17.27
C TYR A 100 -9.20 -2.97 16.56
N PRO A 101 -9.21 -2.92 15.22
CA PRO A 101 -9.35 -1.66 14.50
C PRO A 101 -10.80 -1.14 14.65
N MET A 102 -10.93 0.16 14.83
CA MET A 102 -12.22 0.84 14.89
C MET A 102 -12.38 1.70 13.63
N LYS A 103 -13.57 2.22 13.38
CA LYS A 103 -14.02 3.09 12.29
C LYS A 103 -12.99 3.38 11.15
N SER A 104 -11.80 3.89 11.52
CA SER A 104 -10.72 4.24 10.59
C SER A 104 -9.37 4.07 11.26
N LYS A 105 -8.30 4.05 10.47
CA LYS A 105 -6.93 3.97 10.99
C LYS A 105 -6.60 5.16 11.88
N GLU A 106 -7.03 6.38 11.52
CA GLU A 106 -6.79 7.57 12.33
C GLU A 106 -7.54 7.48 13.66
N HIS A 107 -8.82 7.12 13.63
CA HIS A 107 -9.61 6.96 14.84
C HIS A 107 -9.01 5.90 15.76
N SER A 108 -8.64 4.73 15.22
CA SER A 108 -7.98 3.66 15.97
C SER A 108 -6.66 4.12 16.60
N ASN A 109 -5.86 4.89 15.86
CA ASN A 109 -4.60 5.43 16.37
C ASN A 109 -4.84 6.38 17.56
N LYS A 110 -5.76 7.35 17.42
CA LYS A 110 -6.06 8.31 18.50
C LYS A 110 -6.63 7.62 19.74
N LEU A 111 -7.53 6.65 19.52
CA LEU A 111 -8.12 5.88 20.60
C LEU A 111 -7.10 4.97 21.30
N ALA A 112 -6.24 4.30 20.54
CA ALA A 112 -5.15 3.50 21.11
C ALA A 112 -4.14 4.34 21.91
N ILE A 113 -3.87 5.58 21.48
CA ILE A 113 -3.05 6.53 22.23
C ILE A 113 -3.76 6.91 23.55
N TYR A 114 -5.05 7.22 23.48
CA TYR A 114 -5.85 7.53 24.67
C TYR A 114 -5.86 6.36 25.67
N GLN A 115 -6.07 5.12 25.19
CA GLN A 115 -6.07 3.94 26.06
C GLN A 115 -4.73 3.68 26.77
N ARG A 116 -3.62 4.10 26.17
CA ARG A 116 -2.27 3.97 26.77
C ARG A 116 -1.91 5.12 27.71
N ASN A 117 -2.26 6.33 27.32
CA ASN A 117 -1.71 7.55 27.92
C ASN A 117 -2.79 8.42 28.61
N GLY A 118 -4.07 8.03 28.54
CA GLY A 118 -5.17 8.86 29.00
C GLY A 118 -5.34 10.15 28.23
N ASP A 119 -5.76 11.20 28.90
CA ASP A 119 -5.85 12.55 28.35
C ASP A 119 -4.45 13.09 28.04
N CYS A 120 -4.18 13.30 26.76
CA CYS A 120 -2.92 13.85 26.26
C CYS A 120 -3.20 14.81 25.10
N LYS A 121 -2.19 15.57 24.64
CA LYS A 121 -2.35 16.53 23.56
C LYS A 121 -3.04 15.91 22.32
N VAL A 122 -2.63 14.71 21.93
CA VAL A 122 -3.14 14.02 20.72
C VAL A 122 -4.62 13.64 20.86
N SER A 123 -5.03 13.10 22.02
CA SER A 123 -6.43 12.74 22.28
C SER A 123 -7.29 13.98 22.47
N ASN A 124 -6.78 15.00 23.16
CA ASN A 124 -7.49 16.27 23.41
C ASN A 124 -7.71 17.05 22.11
N ASP A 125 -6.71 17.14 21.24
CA ASP A 125 -6.86 17.73 19.90
C ASP A 125 -7.93 17.00 19.08
N TYR A 126 -7.92 15.68 19.10
CA TYR A 126 -8.91 14.87 18.35
C TYR A 126 -10.32 15.00 18.93
N LEU A 127 -10.47 15.16 20.24
CA LEU A 127 -11.75 15.39 20.90
C LEU A 127 -12.26 16.86 20.83
N GLY A 128 -11.47 17.76 20.24
CA GLY A 128 -11.81 19.18 20.13
C GLY A 128 -11.62 19.99 21.42
N LYS A 129 -10.89 19.41 22.41
CA LYS A 129 -10.52 20.09 23.66
C LYS A 129 -9.22 20.90 23.51
N GLY A 130 -8.43 20.63 22.47
CA GLY A 130 -7.18 21.32 22.15
C GLY A 130 -7.33 22.43 21.11
N GLU A 131 -6.21 22.90 20.59
CA GLU A 131 -6.14 23.99 19.60
C GLU A 131 -6.56 23.56 18.19
N ARG A 132 -6.40 22.28 17.86
CA ARG A 132 -6.70 21.74 16.52
C ARG A 132 -8.21 21.66 16.29
N LYS A 133 -8.68 22.24 15.17
CA LYS A 133 -10.12 22.30 14.81
C LYS A 133 -10.50 21.45 13.60
N ILE A 134 -9.58 20.68 13.04
CA ILE A 134 -9.78 19.84 11.85
C ILE A 134 -9.65 18.36 12.18
N TYR A 135 -10.40 17.51 11.47
CA TYR A 135 -10.43 16.07 11.69
C TYR A 135 -10.76 15.66 13.12
N LEU A 136 -11.85 16.23 13.64
CA LEU A 136 -12.32 15.96 14.99
C LEU A 136 -13.03 14.60 15.09
N CYS A 137 -13.02 14.04 16.30
CA CYS A 137 -13.80 12.85 16.63
C CYS A 137 -15.30 13.11 16.41
N PRO A 138 -16.00 12.28 15.62
CA PRO A 138 -17.45 12.38 15.51
C PRO A 138 -18.11 12.28 16.89
N SER A 139 -19.12 13.11 17.14
CA SER A 139 -19.80 13.19 18.45
C SER A 139 -20.29 11.82 18.94
N LYS A 140 -20.86 11.02 18.04
CA LYS A 140 -21.38 9.67 18.32
C LYS A 140 -20.31 8.63 18.70
N LEU A 141 -19.01 8.94 18.55
CA LEU A 141 -17.91 8.04 18.89
C LEU A 141 -17.09 8.52 20.09
N ARG A 142 -17.43 9.69 20.66
CA ARG A 142 -16.68 10.25 21.80
C ARG A 142 -16.73 9.38 23.06
N TYR A 143 -17.80 8.60 23.24
CA TYR A 143 -17.95 7.67 24.36
C TYR A 143 -16.81 6.64 24.44
N GLN A 144 -16.15 6.34 23.31
CA GLN A 144 -15.02 5.41 23.27
C GLN A 144 -13.78 5.97 23.97
N PHE A 145 -13.70 7.30 24.12
CA PHE A 145 -12.63 7.99 24.86
C PHE A 145 -13.03 8.17 26.33
N SER A 146 -13.40 7.06 26.95
CA SER A 146 -13.69 6.99 28.38
C SER A 146 -13.09 5.74 29.00
N PRO A 147 -12.82 5.71 30.31
CA PRO A 147 -12.34 4.54 31.04
C PRO A 147 -13.29 3.33 30.96
N ASP A 148 -14.58 3.58 30.67
CA ASP A 148 -15.60 2.52 30.56
C ASP A 148 -15.57 1.75 29.27
N PHE A 149 -14.90 2.28 28.23
CA PHE A 149 -14.72 1.60 26.98
C PHE A 149 -13.60 0.56 27.08
N LYS A 150 -13.96 -0.71 27.31
CA LYS A 150 -13.03 -1.80 27.64
C LYS A 150 -12.44 -2.53 26.42
N ILE A 151 -12.94 -2.29 25.20
CA ILE A 151 -12.42 -2.96 24.00
C ILE A 151 -11.02 -2.41 23.72
N LYS A 152 -10.02 -3.30 23.72
CA LYS A 152 -8.63 -2.96 23.34
C LYS A 152 -8.59 -2.56 21.87
N VAL A 153 -8.08 -1.37 21.57
CA VAL A 153 -8.02 -0.82 20.21
C VAL A 153 -6.59 -0.70 19.71
N SER A 154 -6.41 -1.00 18.44
CA SER A 154 -5.11 -0.93 17.78
C SER A 154 -5.22 -0.43 16.34
N ASP A 155 -4.25 0.36 15.90
CA ASP A 155 -4.06 0.77 14.51
C ASP A 155 -3.01 -0.08 13.78
N ARG A 156 -2.52 -1.15 14.42
CA ARG A 156 -1.38 -1.96 13.94
C ARG A 156 -1.75 -3.06 12.95
N CYS A 157 -3.04 -3.31 12.69
CA CYS A 157 -3.49 -4.39 11.81
C CYS A 157 -2.80 -4.36 10.43
N CYS A 158 -2.78 -3.20 9.75
CA CYS A 158 -2.09 -3.08 8.46
C CYS A 158 -0.58 -3.30 8.56
N HIS A 159 0.04 -2.93 9.68
CA HIS A 159 1.47 -3.14 9.88
C HIS A 159 1.75 -4.63 10.03
N LYS A 160 1.05 -5.29 10.93
CA LYS A 160 1.26 -6.72 11.26
C LYS A 160 0.88 -7.66 10.14
N LEU A 161 -0.23 -7.39 9.45
CA LEU A 161 -0.75 -8.28 8.43
C LEU A 161 -0.18 -8.02 7.02
N LYS A 162 0.32 -6.81 6.74
CA LYS A 162 0.77 -6.45 5.38
C LYS A 162 2.20 -5.94 5.33
N LYS A 163 2.57 -4.92 6.16
CA LYS A 163 3.88 -4.30 6.03
C LYS A 163 5.01 -5.18 6.53
N GLU A 164 4.87 -5.72 7.74
CA GLU A 164 5.89 -6.57 8.37
C GLU A 164 6.20 -7.83 7.54
N PRO A 165 5.21 -8.60 7.02
CA PRO A 165 5.49 -9.72 6.13
C PRO A 165 6.21 -9.30 4.84
N ALA A 166 5.81 -8.17 4.22
CA ALA A 166 6.46 -7.67 3.03
C ALA A 166 7.91 -7.24 3.30
N GLU A 167 8.16 -6.53 4.40
CA GLU A 167 9.49 -6.09 4.80
C GLU A 167 10.41 -7.28 5.13
N LYS A 168 9.87 -8.30 5.81
CA LYS A 168 10.60 -9.54 6.10
C LYS A 168 10.98 -10.25 4.80
N TRP A 169 10.01 -10.51 3.93
CA TRP A 169 10.25 -11.14 2.63
C TRP A 169 11.28 -10.36 1.79
N ALA A 170 11.13 -9.05 1.72
CA ALA A 170 12.03 -8.18 0.97
C ALA A 170 13.48 -8.27 1.47
N LYS A 171 13.68 -8.32 2.80
CA LYS A 171 15.00 -8.51 3.42
C LYS A 171 15.60 -9.88 3.10
N GLU A 172 14.80 -10.96 3.22
CA GLU A 172 15.24 -12.33 2.95
C GLU A 172 15.62 -12.56 1.48
N ASN A 173 14.97 -11.81 0.54
CA ASN A 173 15.21 -11.90 -0.89
C ASN A 173 16.10 -10.78 -1.44
N ASN A 174 16.73 -9.97 -0.59
CA ASN A 174 17.58 -8.83 -0.95
C ASN A 174 16.87 -7.83 -1.90
N ARG A 175 15.54 -7.62 -1.70
CA ARG A 175 14.73 -6.70 -2.48
C ARG A 175 14.39 -5.46 -1.67
N PHE A 176 15.02 -4.33 -1.94
CA PHE A 176 14.84 -3.11 -1.15
C PHE A 176 13.99 -2.03 -1.82
N ILE A 177 13.63 -2.20 -3.09
CA ILE A 177 12.76 -1.27 -3.82
C ILE A 177 11.36 -1.87 -3.93
N THR A 178 10.36 -1.22 -3.31
CA THR A 178 8.96 -1.63 -3.44
C THR A 178 8.30 -0.85 -4.58
N MET A 179 7.77 -1.54 -5.59
CA MET A 179 6.92 -0.93 -6.60
C MET A 179 5.45 -1.11 -6.23
N THR A 180 4.66 -0.04 -6.33
CA THR A 180 3.22 -0.07 -6.03
C THR A 180 2.42 0.66 -7.09
N GLY A 181 1.18 0.19 -7.34
CA GLY A 181 0.21 0.83 -8.24
C GLY A 181 -0.45 2.08 -7.68
N MET A 182 0.24 2.80 -6.78
CA MET A 182 -0.32 3.98 -6.14
C MET A 182 -0.41 5.16 -7.11
N ARG A 183 -1.56 5.83 -7.11
CA ARG A 183 -1.85 7.00 -7.93
C ARG A 183 -2.11 8.24 -7.06
N GLN A 184 -1.81 9.41 -7.60
CA GLN A 184 -2.02 10.68 -6.89
C GLN A 184 -3.50 11.05 -6.79
N ASP A 185 -4.31 10.70 -7.79
CA ASP A 185 -5.75 11.00 -7.86
C ASP A 185 -6.61 10.25 -6.83
N GLU A 186 -6.10 9.18 -6.21
CA GLU A 186 -6.81 8.44 -5.16
C GLU A 186 -7.05 9.26 -3.88
N GLY A 187 -6.47 10.43 -3.76
CA GLY A 187 -6.70 11.36 -2.66
C GLY A 187 -5.96 11.05 -1.35
N GLY A 188 -6.34 11.77 -0.29
CA GLY A 188 -5.80 11.58 1.06
C GLY A 188 -4.30 11.87 1.16
N SER A 189 -3.57 11.05 1.91
CA SER A 189 -2.12 11.21 2.09
C SER A 189 -1.30 11.01 0.80
N ARG A 190 -1.90 10.45 -0.25
CA ARG A 190 -1.25 10.22 -1.55
C ARG A 190 -1.05 11.52 -2.31
N GLN A 191 -1.98 12.48 -2.19
CA GLN A 191 -1.85 13.82 -2.79
C GLN A 191 -0.65 14.61 -2.24
N ALA A 192 -0.20 14.30 -1.02
CA ALA A 192 0.96 14.95 -0.42
C ALA A 192 2.30 14.47 -0.99
N LEU A 193 2.32 13.38 -1.74
CA LEU A 193 3.52 12.91 -2.42
C LEU A 193 3.85 13.81 -3.59
N LYS A 194 5.11 14.21 -3.70
CA LYS A 194 5.60 15.13 -4.72
C LYS A 194 6.25 14.43 -5.92
N SER A 195 6.49 13.12 -5.83
CA SER A 195 7.21 12.35 -6.84
C SER A 195 6.77 10.90 -6.88
N CYS A 196 6.93 10.28 -8.04
CA CYS A 196 6.78 8.84 -8.22
C CYS A 196 7.88 8.02 -7.53
N THR A 197 8.94 8.67 -7.04
CA THR A 197 10.06 8.03 -6.34
C THR A 197 10.16 8.48 -4.90
N VAL A 198 10.45 7.55 -3.98
CA VAL A 198 10.70 7.82 -2.56
C VAL A 198 12.06 7.22 -2.20
N PHE A 199 12.90 8.00 -1.55
CA PHE A 199 14.26 7.61 -1.19
C PHE A 199 14.40 7.34 0.31
N TYR A 200 15.44 6.59 0.68
CA TYR A 200 15.81 6.35 2.08
C TYR A 200 16.57 7.53 2.68
N ASP A 201 17.33 8.21 1.84
CA ASP A 201 18.27 9.28 2.22
C ASP A 201 17.86 10.62 1.59
N LYS A 202 18.38 11.70 2.18
CA LYS A 202 18.12 13.07 1.70
C LYS A 202 18.84 13.40 0.39
N ASP A 203 19.91 12.67 0.09
CA ASP A 203 20.72 12.86 -1.12
C ASP A 203 20.13 12.12 -2.34
N ASN A 204 18.98 11.46 -2.16
CA ASN A 204 18.25 10.72 -3.21
C ASN A 204 19.07 9.63 -3.92
N LYS A 205 20.04 9.03 -3.21
CA LYS A 205 20.92 8.01 -3.79
C LYS A 205 20.35 6.60 -3.65
N LYS A 206 19.57 6.33 -2.60
CA LYS A 206 19.02 5.00 -2.33
C LYS A 206 17.52 5.00 -2.49
N LEU A 207 17.04 4.50 -3.63
CA LEU A 207 15.60 4.38 -3.92
C LEU A 207 14.95 3.36 -2.99
N ARG A 208 13.81 3.76 -2.39
CA ARG A 208 13.00 2.93 -1.49
C ARG A 208 11.70 2.46 -2.12
N LYS A 209 11.01 3.39 -2.80
CA LYS A 209 9.74 3.09 -3.45
C LYS A 209 9.70 3.73 -4.82
N PHE A 210 9.03 3.04 -5.72
CA PHE A 210 8.73 3.53 -7.04
C PHE A 210 7.25 3.32 -7.35
N HIS A 211 6.58 4.37 -7.81
CA HIS A 211 5.17 4.40 -8.14
C HIS A 211 4.99 4.73 -9.62
N PRO A 212 5.14 3.75 -10.54
CA PRO A 212 5.05 4.01 -11.98
C PRO A 212 3.74 4.66 -12.41
N LEU A 213 2.63 4.33 -11.73
CA LEU A 213 1.29 4.84 -12.02
C LEU A 213 0.96 6.17 -11.33
N PHE A 214 1.93 6.83 -10.71
CA PHE A 214 1.70 8.00 -9.85
C PHE A 214 0.92 9.15 -10.51
N VAL A 215 1.21 9.41 -11.79
CA VAL A 215 0.63 10.54 -12.54
C VAL A 215 -0.56 10.16 -13.44
N VAL A 216 -0.94 8.88 -13.48
CA VAL A 216 -2.09 8.44 -14.27
C VAL A 216 -3.37 8.51 -13.44
N ASP A 217 -4.48 8.73 -14.11
CA ASP A 217 -5.80 8.77 -13.52
C ASP A 217 -6.59 7.47 -13.74
N GLU A 218 -7.78 7.41 -13.17
CA GLU A 218 -8.71 6.29 -13.29
C GLU A 218 -9.10 6.02 -14.75
N ASN A 219 -9.27 7.06 -15.56
CA ASN A 219 -9.66 6.93 -16.96
C ASN A 219 -8.54 6.25 -17.76
N TRP A 220 -7.30 6.67 -17.56
CA TRP A 220 -6.14 6.04 -18.19
C TRP A 220 -6.01 4.57 -17.79
N ILE A 221 -6.21 4.22 -16.53
CA ILE A 221 -6.21 2.81 -16.05
C ILE A 221 -7.24 1.97 -16.78
N ASN A 222 -8.47 2.48 -16.95
CA ASN A 222 -9.54 1.76 -17.64
C ASN A 222 -9.23 1.60 -19.14
N GLN A 223 -8.65 2.61 -19.79
CA GLN A 223 -8.18 2.50 -21.18
C GLN A 223 -7.07 1.46 -21.32
N PHE A 224 -6.11 1.44 -20.38
CA PHE A 224 -5.03 0.46 -20.38
C PHE A 224 -5.55 -0.98 -20.23
N ILE A 225 -6.50 -1.21 -19.33
CA ILE A 225 -7.15 -2.51 -19.13
C ILE A 225 -7.81 -2.97 -20.43
N THR A 226 -8.61 -2.10 -21.06
CA THR A 226 -9.31 -2.40 -22.33
C THR A 226 -8.33 -2.70 -23.47
N ALA A 227 -7.28 -1.86 -23.61
CA ALA A 227 -6.30 -2.00 -24.70
C ALA A 227 -5.43 -3.27 -24.60
N ASN A 228 -5.25 -3.80 -23.39
CA ASN A 228 -4.38 -4.94 -23.12
C ASN A 228 -5.14 -6.21 -22.71
N ASN A 229 -6.49 -6.20 -22.76
CA ASN A 229 -7.35 -7.34 -22.38
C ASN A 229 -7.04 -7.90 -20.98
N ILE A 230 -6.91 -7.01 -20.01
CA ILE A 230 -6.61 -7.34 -18.60
C ILE A 230 -7.92 -7.45 -17.81
#